data_52b8e5c82e9fb551f2a53b17d4e5bd65
#
_entry.id   52b8e5c82e9fb551f2a53b17d4e5bd65
#
_cell.length_a   1.000
_cell.length_b   1.000
_cell.length_c   1.000
_cell.angle_alpha   90.00
_cell.angle_beta   90.00
_cell.angle_gamma   90.00
#
_symmetry.space_group_name_H-M   'P 1'
#
loop_
_entity.id
_entity.type
_entity.pdbx_description
1 polymer ?
#
loop_
_entity_poly.entity_id
_entity_poly.type
_entity_poly.pdbx_seq_one_letter_code
_entity_poly.pdbx_strand_id
1 'polypeptide(L)'
;MRVGRLPLVGDALAFHSDSTGFLLRLAQTQGDVARFRLGSTEAFLLSHPDQVRAVLVDRAGDFGKGRLMQRARRLLGDGLLTSEGEVHRQQRRLIQPVFARERLQAYGALVPELASRHAAPWRHAGRIRLDAEMDAFAMKMVARALLGADIEDEVPEVGRALHRLARWAPFLAAPGGRALERARFPGLGGLGQDIETIESAIDRQIARGGKTAPLLEALLQSAPEQPMSRRQVRDEVMTIFLAGHDTTAAALTWAWLLLGGHPAVEGRLLGEISSVLEGRIPRIEDLHRLPFALMVVKETLRLYPPISRIGRRPLSDVDLGSLRLARDAAVFLSPFVTQRDPRWFADPERFQPGRWEGPAANRPRFAWFPFGAGPRSCVGEHFALGVMTLALVTIAQRWRLVPTAKLPERRSLLTLKPRGAVWMTLESR
;
A
#
# COMPACT_ATOMS: atom_id res chain seq x y z
N MET A 1 32.80 2.31 -1.04
CA MET A 1 33.07 3.47 -0.14
C MET A 1 32.30 3.27 1.15
N ARG A 2 32.98 3.08 2.30
CA ARG A 2 32.34 3.10 3.61
C ARG A 2 31.98 4.57 3.87
N VAL A 3 30.67 4.90 3.83
CA VAL A 3 30.18 6.18 4.32
C VAL A 3 30.55 6.24 5.80
N GLY A 4 31.33 7.24 6.20
CA GLY A 4 31.84 7.39 7.56
C GLY A 4 30.68 7.31 8.56
N ARG A 5 30.69 6.32 9.42
CA ARG A 5 29.71 6.15 10.50
C ARG A 5 29.90 7.27 11.50
N LEU A 6 29.00 8.22 11.56
CA LEU A 6 28.93 9.18 12.65
C LEU A 6 28.54 8.41 13.93
N PRO A 7 29.31 8.47 15.01
CA PRO A 7 29.17 7.60 16.20
C PRO A 7 27.76 7.61 16.83
N LEU A 8 27.04 8.73 16.75
CA LEU A 8 25.71 8.93 17.38
C LEU A 8 24.53 8.71 16.42
N VAL A 9 24.75 8.82 15.10
CA VAL A 9 23.67 8.80 14.09
C VAL A 9 23.63 7.44 13.38
N GLY A 10 24.76 6.72 13.33
CA GLY A 10 24.87 5.46 12.62
C GLY A 10 24.50 5.61 11.15
N ASP A 11 23.70 4.67 10.66
CA ASP A 11 23.22 4.64 9.27
C ASP A 11 21.88 5.40 9.06
N ALA A 12 21.38 6.09 10.11
CA ALA A 12 20.04 6.69 10.10
C ALA A 12 19.85 7.74 8.98
N LEU A 13 20.87 8.56 8.69
CA LEU A 13 20.78 9.56 7.61
C LEU A 13 20.65 8.89 6.25
N ALA A 14 21.48 7.88 5.95
CA ALA A 14 21.41 7.14 4.69
C ALA A 14 20.08 6.38 4.55
N PHE A 15 19.60 5.79 5.63
CA PHE A 15 18.30 5.13 5.68
C PHE A 15 17.13 6.10 5.47
N HIS A 16 17.17 7.30 6.03
CA HIS A 16 16.11 8.30 5.87
C HIS A 16 16.14 8.97 4.49
N SER A 17 17.30 9.17 3.89
CA SER A 17 17.41 9.82 2.58
C SER A 17 16.91 8.91 1.44
N ASP A 18 17.30 7.64 1.42
CA ASP A 18 16.84 6.61 0.47
C ASP A 18 16.85 5.24 1.15
N SER A 19 15.78 4.93 1.87
CA SER A 19 15.70 3.64 2.58
C SER A 19 15.70 2.42 1.66
N THR A 20 15.10 2.52 0.47
CA THR A 20 15.08 1.41 -0.49
C THR A 20 16.43 1.13 -1.10
N GLY A 21 17.13 2.14 -1.57
CA GLY A 21 18.48 1.98 -2.10
C GLY A 21 19.48 1.59 -1.02
N PHE A 22 19.34 2.13 0.19
CA PHE A 22 20.17 1.75 1.33
C PHE A 22 20.03 0.25 1.66
N LEU A 23 18.79 -0.25 1.83
CA LEU A 23 18.53 -1.66 2.14
C LEU A 23 18.97 -2.59 0.99
N LEU A 24 18.79 -2.18 -0.27
CA LEU A 24 19.22 -2.96 -1.42
C LEU A 24 20.75 -3.11 -1.44
N ARG A 25 21.49 -2.02 -1.22
CA ARG A 25 22.97 -2.07 -1.12
C ARG A 25 23.43 -2.93 0.05
N LEU A 26 22.74 -2.87 1.18
CA LEU A 26 23.07 -3.75 2.32
C LEU A 26 22.93 -5.23 1.96
N ALA A 27 21.81 -5.62 1.33
CA ALA A 27 21.61 -7.01 0.89
C ALA A 27 22.68 -7.44 -0.11
N GLN A 28 23.06 -6.57 -1.06
CA GLN A 28 24.10 -6.86 -2.05
C GLN A 28 25.50 -7.01 -1.43
N THR A 29 25.79 -6.33 -0.33
CA THR A 29 27.13 -6.31 0.28
C THR A 29 27.27 -7.24 1.46
N GLN A 30 26.20 -7.57 2.19
CA GLN A 30 26.21 -8.38 3.40
C GLN A 30 25.39 -9.68 3.26
N GLY A 31 24.67 -9.86 2.15
CA GLY A 31 23.85 -11.05 1.91
C GLY A 31 22.49 -11.01 2.61
N ASP A 32 21.98 -12.19 2.92
CA ASP A 32 20.60 -12.41 3.38
C ASP A 32 20.31 -11.81 4.76
N VAL A 33 21.34 -11.68 5.61
CA VAL A 33 21.26 -11.04 6.93
C VAL A 33 22.23 -9.87 6.95
N ALA A 34 21.68 -8.66 6.87
CA ALA A 34 22.49 -7.46 6.94
C ALA A 34 22.26 -6.71 8.26
N ARG A 35 23.35 -6.27 8.90
CA ARG A 35 23.35 -5.52 10.16
C ARG A 35 23.66 -4.04 9.91
N PHE A 36 22.94 -3.17 10.58
CA PHE A 36 23.18 -1.72 10.55
C PHE A 36 22.67 -1.05 11.83
N ARG A 37 22.80 0.26 11.97
CA ARG A 37 22.37 0.97 13.18
C ARG A 37 21.50 2.17 12.85
N LEU A 38 20.40 2.31 13.56
CA LEU A 38 19.53 3.49 13.53
C LEU A 38 19.69 4.25 14.86
N GLY A 39 20.62 5.17 14.91
CA GLY A 39 21.08 5.79 16.15
C GLY A 39 21.68 4.72 17.07
N SER A 40 21.18 4.63 18.31
CA SER A 40 21.59 3.59 19.28
C SER A 40 20.95 2.22 19.03
N THR A 41 19.93 2.11 18.19
CA THR A 41 19.20 0.87 17.96
C THR A 41 19.91 -0.01 16.94
N GLU A 42 20.18 -1.27 17.31
CA GLU A 42 20.64 -2.28 16.37
C GLU A 42 19.50 -2.66 15.42
N ALA A 43 19.82 -2.77 14.15
CA ALA A 43 18.87 -3.03 13.09
C ALA A 43 19.36 -4.16 12.16
N PHE A 44 18.42 -4.96 11.69
CA PHE A 44 18.66 -6.08 10.80
C PHE A 44 17.76 -5.98 9.57
N LEU A 45 18.31 -6.25 8.39
CA LEU A 45 17.57 -6.59 7.20
C LEU A 45 17.64 -8.10 7.02
N LEU A 46 16.49 -8.75 6.89
CA LEU A 46 16.35 -10.16 6.56
C LEU A 46 15.70 -10.25 5.18
N SER A 47 16.43 -10.77 4.19
CA SER A 47 16.01 -10.73 2.78
C SER A 47 15.75 -12.11 2.16
N HIS A 48 16.20 -13.22 2.79
CA HIS A 48 15.89 -14.56 2.30
C HIS A 48 14.41 -14.93 2.54
N PRO A 49 13.72 -15.59 1.59
CA PRO A 49 12.33 -16.02 1.75
C PRO A 49 12.05 -16.84 3.01
N ASP A 50 12.96 -17.71 3.44
CA ASP A 50 12.79 -18.51 4.66
C ASP A 50 12.82 -17.64 5.92
N GLN A 51 13.66 -16.60 5.95
CA GLN A 51 13.68 -15.63 7.05
C GLN A 51 12.41 -14.79 7.08
N VAL A 52 11.89 -14.41 5.90
CA VAL A 52 10.60 -13.73 5.77
C VAL A 52 9.49 -14.61 6.33
N ARG A 53 9.49 -15.91 5.98
CA ARG A 53 8.55 -16.90 6.51
C ARG A 53 8.68 -17.03 8.02
N ALA A 54 9.90 -17.23 8.53
CA ALA A 54 10.15 -17.39 9.96
C ALA A 54 9.59 -16.21 10.78
N VAL A 55 9.86 -14.96 10.36
CA VAL A 55 9.45 -13.77 11.11
C VAL A 55 7.96 -13.42 10.93
N LEU A 56 7.39 -13.60 9.72
CA LEU A 56 6.02 -13.16 9.44
C LEU A 56 4.98 -14.26 9.70
N VAL A 57 5.37 -15.53 9.67
CA VAL A 57 4.44 -16.67 9.76
C VAL A 57 4.77 -17.57 10.94
N ASP A 58 5.91 -18.28 10.90
CA ASP A 58 6.18 -19.38 11.81
C ASP A 58 6.34 -18.90 13.27
N ARG A 59 6.97 -17.75 13.44
CA ARG A 59 7.23 -17.12 14.75
C ARG A 59 6.59 -15.73 14.89
N ALA A 60 5.50 -15.47 14.14
CA ALA A 60 4.83 -14.17 14.14
C ALA A 60 4.41 -13.69 15.54
N GLY A 61 4.17 -14.60 16.48
CA GLY A 61 3.84 -14.31 17.89
C GLY A 61 5.00 -13.69 18.67
N ASP A 62 6.24 -14.01 18.31
CA ASP A 62 7.43 -13.51 19.00
C ASP A 62 7.79 -12.07 18.60
N PHE A 63 7.13 -11.54 17.58
CA PHE A 63 7.40 -10.22 17.03
C PHE A 63 6.21 -9.27 17.16
N GLY A 64 6.47 -8.07 17.68
CA GLY A 64 5.56 -6.92 17.60
C GLY A 64 5.76 -6.11 16.32
N LYS A 65 4.84 -5.19 16.05
CA LYS A 65 4.97 -4.18 14.99
C LYS A 65 6.18 -3.27 15.27
N GLY A 66 6.80 -2.77 14.20
CA GLY A 66 7.93 -1.86 14.33
C GLY A 66 7.54 -0.54 15.05
N ARG A 67 8.53 0.11 15.65
CA ARG A 67 8.34 1.34 16.46
C ARG A 67 7.57 2.45 15.72
N LEU A 68 7.71 2.55 14.39
CA LEU A 68 6.97 3.53 13.59
C LEU A 68 5.45 3.30 13.71
N MET A 69 4.99 2.06 13.57
CA MET A 69 3.56 1.72 13.67
C MET A 69 3.02 1.94 15.09
N GLN A 70 3.81 1.64 16.11
CA GLN A 70 3.40 1.90 17.49
C GLN A 70 3.21 3.40 17.77
N ARG A 71 4.06 4.25 17.17
CA ARG A 71 3.91 5.70 17.30
C ARG A 71 2.73 6.22 16.49
N ALA A 72 2.48 5.66 15.31
CA ALA A 72 1.34 6.01 14.47
C ALA A 72 -0.02 5.73 15.14
N ARG A 73 -0.08 4.81 16.13
CA ARG A 73 -1.29 4.51 16.93
C ARG A 73 -1.95 5.75 17.53
N ARG A 74 -1.17 6.79 17.84
CA ARG A 74 -1.71 8.03 18.41
C ARG A 74 -2.52 8.85 17.43
N LEU A 75 -2.17 8.75 16.14
CA LEU A 75 -2.84 9.47 15.05
C LEU A 75 -3.98 8.65 14.44
N LEU A 76 -3.79 7.34 14.36
CA LEU A 76 -4.67 6.43 13.65
C LEU A 76 -5.62 5.65 14.59
N GLY A 77 -5.53 5.90 15.90
CA GLY A 77 -6.30 5.13 16.88
C GLY A 77 -5.83 3.67 17.00
N ASP A 78 -6.70 2.82 17.49
CA ASP A 78 -6.50 1.41 17.76
C ASP A 78 -7.08 0.48 16.68
N GLY A 79 -7.09 0.91 15.42
CA GLY A 79 -7.51 0.09 14.30
C GLY A 79 -6.52 -1.03 13.95
N LEU A 80 -6.90 -1.91 13.03
CA LEU A 80 -6.16 -3.12 12.65
C LEU A 80 -4.68 -2.86 12.29
N LEU A 81 -4.37 -1.70 11.71
CA LEU A 81 -3.00 -1.35 11.31
C LEU A 81 -2.07 -1.15 12.52
N THR A 82 -2.59 -0.62 13.62
CA THR A 82 -1.81 -0.17 14.79
C THR A 82 -1.94 -1.08 16.00
N SER A 83 -3.04 -1.83 16.15
CA SER A 83 -3.31 -2.74 17.25
C SER A 83 -2.36 -3.94 17.28
N GLU A 84 -2.16 -4.55 18.45
CA GLU A 84 -1.32 -5.73 18.66
C GLU A 84 -2.02 -6.76 19.56
N GLY A 85 -1.45 -7.95 19.66
CA GLY A 85 -1.89 -9.00 20.57
C GLY A 85 -3.32 -9.47 20.31
N GLU A 86 -4.09 -9.64 21.40
CA GLU A 86 -5.47 -10.13 21.35
C GLU A 86 -6.41 -9.16 20.63
N VAL A 87 -6.25 -7.85 20.88
CA VAL A 87 -7.06 -6.81 20.22
C VAL A 87 -6.94 -6.92 18.69
N HIS A 88 -5.71 -7.07 18.17
CA HIS A 88 -5.50 -7.26 16.74
C HIS A 88 -6.15 -8.55 16.22
N ARG A 89 -6.10 -9.66 16.99
CA ARG A 89 -6.71 -10.93 16.57
C ARG A 89 -8.22 -10.82 16.48
N GLN A 90 -8.85 -10.18 17.47
CA GLN A 90 -10.29 -9.93 17.48
C GLN A 90 -10.72 -9.05 16.31
N GLN A 91 -10.08 -7.88 16.14
CA GLN A 91 -10.37 -6.97 15.03
C GLN A 91 -10.20 -7.67 13.67
N ARG A 92 -9.10 -8.42 13.49
CA ARG A 92 -8.87 -9.16 12.24
C ARG A 92 -9.98 -10.15 11.95
N ARG A 93 -10.45 -10.90 12.95
CA ARG A 93 -11.56 -11.85 12.80
C ARG A 93 -12.83 -11.17 12.33
N LEU A 94 -13.11 -9.96 12.82
CA LEU A 94 -14.29 -9.18 12.44
C LEU A 94 -14.17 -8.55 11.06
N ILE A 95 -12.96 -8.07 10.70
CA ILE A 95 -12.75 -7.30 9.47
C ILE A 95 -12.46 -8.22 8.26
N GLN A 96 -11.77 -9.34 8.46
CA GLN A 96 -11.38 -10.21 7.35
C GLN A 96 -12.55 -10.66 6.47
N PRO A 97 -13.73 -11.03 6.99
CA PRO A 97 -14.90 -11.38 6.19
C PRO A 97 -15.41 -10.25 5.29
N VAL A 98 -15.18 -8.99 5.68
CA VAL A 98 -15.56 -7.80 4.88
C VAL A 98 -14.85 -7.78 3.53
N PHE A 99 -13.63 -8.32 3.47
CA PHE A 99 -12.79 -8.40 2.27
C PHE A 99 -12.79 -9.80 1.64
N ALA A 100 -13.71 -10.68 2.06
CA ALA A 100 -13.84 -12.00 1.46
C ALA A 100 -14.21 -11.90 -0.02
N ARG A 101 -13.81 -12.91 -0.80
CA ARG A 101 -13.97 -12.93 -2.26
C ARG A 101 -15.43 -12.79 -2.68
N GLU A 102 -16.35 -13.37 -1.93
CA GLU A 102 -17.79 -13.34 -2.18
C GLU A 102 -18.36 -11.91 -2.08
N ARG A 103 -17.79 -11.08 -1.22
CA ARG A 103 -18.18 -9.66 -1.08
C ARG A 103 -17.57 -8.75 -2.14
N LEU A 104 -16.54 -9.20 -2.86
CA LEU A 104 -15.95 -8.41 -3.95
C LEU A 104 -16.96 -8.08 -5.06
N GLN A 105 -18.00 -8.89 -5.23
CA GLN A 105 -19.06 -8.61 -6.20
C GLN A 105 -19.78 -7.30 -5.89
N ALA A 106 -20.03 -7.00 -4.62
CA ALA A 106 -20.69 -5.75 -4.22
C ALA A 106 -19.84 -4.50 -4.55
N TYR A 107 -18.53 -4.64 -4.59
CA TYR A 107 -17.60 -3.54 -4.91
C TYR A 107 -17.19 -3.52 -6.38
N GLY A 108 -17.37 -4.64 -7.08
CA GLY A 108 -16.85 -4.86 -8.42
C GLY A 108 -17.48 -3.96 -9.48
N ALA A 109 -18.75 -3.60 -9.35
CA ALA A 109 -19.42 -2.66 -10.26
C ALA A 109 -18.96 -1.21 -10.03
N LEU A 110 -18.58 -0.86 -8.80
CA LEU A 110 -18.17 0.48 -8.40
C LEU A 110 -16.87 0.92 -9.09
N VAL A 111 -15.89 0.03 -9.21
CA VAL A 111 -14.55 0.37 -9.69
C VAL A 111 -14.54 0.81 -11.16
N PRO A 112 -15.14 0.05 -12.11
CA PRO A 112 -15.19 0.44 -13.52
C PRO A 112 -16.02 1.71 -13.75
N GLU A 113 -17.12 1.86 -13.00
CA GLU A 113 -17.95 3.07 -13.06
C GLU A 113 -17.16 4.31 -12.65
N LEU A 114 -16.50 4.25 -11.50
CA LEU A 114 -15.66 5.35 -11.01
C LEU A 114 -14.49 5.64 -11.94
N ALA A 115 -13.81 4.61 -12.45
CA ALA A 115 -12.69 4.78 -13.37
C ALA A 115 -13.14 5.45 -14.67
N SER A 116 -14.30 5.05 -15.21
CA SER A 116 -14.88 5.67 -16.40
C SER A 116 -15.27 7.12 -16.16
N ARG A 117 -15.94 7.43 -15.05
CA ARG A 117 -16.29 8.80 -14.66
C ARG A 117 -15.06 9.67 -14.40
N HIS A 118 -14.06 9.11 -13.73
CA HIS A 118 -12.82 9.82 -13.44
C HIS A 118 -12.08 10.23 -14.71
N ALA A 119 -12.01 9.35 -15.70
CA ALA A 119 -11.36 9.61 -16.99
C ALA A 119 -12.26 10.37 -17.99
N ALA A 120 -13.54 10.59 -17.71
CA ALA A 120 -14.47 11.25 -18.64
C ALA A 120 -14.06 12.69 -19.04
N PRO A 121 -13.49 13.54 -18.14
CA PRO A 121 -13.04 14.88 -18.51
C PRO A 121 -11.74 14.89 -19.30
N TRP A 122 -11.02 13.78 -19.45
CA TRP A 122 -9.75 13.73 -20.18
C TRP A 122 -9.96 14.05 -21.67
N ARG A 123 -8.94 14.61 -22.30
CA ARG A 123 -8.98 15.03 -23.71
C ARG A 123 -7.75 14.53 -24.45
N HIS A 124 -7.92 14.15 -25.71
CA HIS A 124 -6.81 13.77 -26.59
C HIS A 124 -5.76 14.89 -26.65
N ALA A 125 -4.49 14.52 -26.71
CA ALA A 125 -3.32 15.40 -26.63
C ALA A 125 -3.25 16.27 -25.34
N GLY A 126 -4.20 16.09 -24.40
CA GLY A 126 -4.14 16.72 -23.09
C GLY A 126 -3.00 16.19 -22.23
N ARG A 127 -2.61 16.95 -21.22
CA ARG A 127 -1.62 16.53 -20.22
C ARG A 127 -2.29 16.39 -18.87
N ILE A 128 -1.97 15.31 -18.18
CA ILE A 128 -2.44 15.07 -16.82
C ILE A 128 -1.26 14.90 -15.86
N ARG A 129 -1.51 15.27 -14.61
CA ARG A 129 -0.60 14.93 -13.51
C ARG A 129 -1.01 13.59 -12.93
N LEU A 130 -0.43 12.51 -13.46
CA LEU A 130 -0.81 11.13 -13.19
C LEU A 130 -0.85 10.80 -11.69
N ASP A 131 0.16 11.23 -10.92
CA ASP A 131 0.22 11.00 -9.47
C ASP A 131 -1.00 11.60 -8.75
N ALA A 132 -1.45 12.78 -9.16
CA ALA A 132 -2.64 13.43 -8.61
C ALA A 132 -3.94 12.76 -9.10
N GLU A 133 -4.01 12.34 -10.36
CA GLU A 133 -5.17 11.62 -10.90
C GLU A 133 -5.39 10.28 -10.19
N MET A 134 -4.32 9.48 -10.04
CA MET A 134 -4.44 8.18 -9.35
C MET A 134 -4.73 8.34 -7.86
N ASP A 135 -4.21 9.38 -7.25
CA ASP A 135 -4.50 9.74 -5.87
C ASP A 135 -5.99 10.13 -5.69
N ALA A 136 -6.50 11.00 -6.55
CA ALA A 136 -7.92 11.39 -6.54
C ALA A 136 -8.85 10.20 -6.85
N PHE A 137 -8.49 9.34 -7.81
CA PHE A 137 -9.24 8.13 -8.12
C PHE A 137 -9.31 7.17 -6.92
N ALA A 138 -8.16 6.83 -6.34
CA ALA A 138 -8.08 5.90 -5.21
C ALA A 138 -8.84 6.44 -3.99
N MET A 139 -8.76 7.75 -3.75
CA MET A 139 -9.52 8.42 -2.70
C MET A 139 -11.03 8.30 -2.90
N LYS A 140 -11.52 8.65 -4.09
CA LYS A 140 -12.96 8.54 -4.42
C LYS A 140 -13.45 7.10 -4.28
N MET A 141 -12.65 6.14 -4.75
CA MET A 141 -12.99 4.72 -4.68
C MET A 141 -13.15 4.26 -3.22
N VAL A 142 -12.18 4.54 -2.36
CA VAL A 142 -12.24 4.14 -0.94
C VAL A 142 -13.32 4.91 -0.19
N ALA A 143 -13.44 6.22 -0.44
CA ALA A 143 -14.48 7.05 0.16
C ALA A 143 -15.89 6.52 -0.19
N ARG A 144 -16.13 6.19 -1.45
CA ARG A 144 -17.43 5.66 -1.88
C ARG A 144 -17.71 4.28 -1.30
N ALA A 145 -16.70 3.42 -1.21
CA ALA A 145 -16.84 2.10 -0.58
C ALA A 145 -17.10 2.18 0.93
N LEU A 146 -16.47 3.12 1.64
CA LEU A 146 -16.57 3.28 3.10
C LEU A 146 -17.67 4.24 3.55
N LEU A 147 -17.93 5.28 2.74
CA LEU A 147 -18.74 6.42 3.19
C LEU A 147 -19.98 6.64 2.30
N GLY A 148 -20.12 5.89 1.18
CA GLY A 148 -21.30 5.94 0.30
C GLY A 148 -21.26 7.01 -0.79
N ALA A 149 -22.32 7.05 -1.62
CA ALA A 149 -22.36 7.88 -2.82
C ALA A 149 -22.49 9.39 -2.56
N ASP A 150 -23.05 9.77 -1.42
CA ASP A 150 -23.42 11.17 -1.13
C ASP A 150 -22.25 12.04 -0.64
N ILE A 151 -21.02 11.51 -0.67
CA ILE A 151 -19.80 12.17 -0.15
C ILE A 151 -19.00 12.88 -1.25
N GLU A 152 -19.44 12.86 -2.49
CA GLU A 152 -18.72 13.55 -3.57
C GLU A 152 -18.47 15.04 -3.26
N ASP A 153 -19.38 15.69 -2.53
CA ASP A 153 -19.24 17.08 -2.09
C ASP A 153 -18.31 17.25 -0.86
N GLU A 154 -18.23 16.24 0.01
CA GLU A 154 -17.38 16.26 1.22
C GLU A 154 -15.98 15.73 0.98
N VAL A 155 -15.77 14.91 -0.05
CA VAL A 155 -14.47 14.28 -0.39
C VAL A 155 -13.32 15.27 -0.50
N PRO A 156 -13.47 16.48 -1.09
CA PRO A 156 -12.36 17.42 -1.17
C PRO A 156 -11.82 17.86 0.20
N GLU A 157 -12.68 18.01 1.21
CA GLU A 157 -12.26 18.39 2.57
C GLU A 157 -11.62 17.23 3.31
N VAL A 158 -12.27 16.09 3.31
CA VAL A 158 -11.75 14.84 3.89
C VAL A 158 -10.43 14.47 3.21
N GLY A 159 -10.36 14.58 1.89
CA GLY A 159 -9.14 14.34 1.12
C GLY A 159 -8.00 15.27 1.49
N ARG A 160 -8.26 16.57 1.63
CA ARG A 160 -7.25 17.53 2.10
C ARG A 160 -6.78 17.23 3.53
N ALA A 161 -7.71 16.88 4.42
CA ALA A 161 -7.41 16.50 5.78
C ALA A 161 -6.51 15.24 5.84
N LEU A 162 -6.85 14.21 5.08
CA LEU A 162 -6.06 12.97 4.99
C LEU A 162 -4.68 13.20 4.37
N HIS A 163 -4.57 14.01 3.33
CA HIS A 163 -3.29 14.38 2.75
C HIS A 163 -2.38 15.10 3.75
N ARG A 164 -2.94 16.03 4.55
CA ARG A 164 -2.18 16.69 5.59
C ARG A 164 -1.73 15.70 6.66
N LEU A 165 -2.61 14.82 7.14
CA LEU A 165 -2.26 13.76 8.10
C LEU A 165 -1.16 12.84 7.56
N ALA A 166 -1.31 12.34 6.33
CA ALA A 166 -0.30 11.47 5.70
C ALA A 166 1.06 12.16 5.55
N ARG A 167 1.07 13.47 5.23
CA ARG A 167 2.29 14.27 5.13
C ARG A 167 3.01 14.41 6.48
N TRP A 168 2.26 14.58 7.58
CA TRP A 168 2.82 14.81 8.90
C TRP A 168 3.07 13.54 9.70
N ALA A 169 2.42 12.41 9.36
CA ALA A 169 2.54 11.14 10.05
C ALA A 169 4.00 10.67 10.26
N PRO A 170 4.92 10.74 9.28
CA PRO A 170 6.31 10.36 9.48
C PRO A 170 7.05 11.22 10.50
N PHE A 171 6.76 12.53 10.55
CA PHE A 171 7.37 13.48 11.49
C PHE A 171 6.85 13.28 12.92
N LEU A 172 5.55 13.07 13.05
CA LEU A 172 4.92 12.81 14.36
C LEU A 172 5.32 11.44 14.92
N ALA A 173 5.59 10.48 14.06
CA ALA A 173 6.11 9.17 14.44
C ALA A 173 7.63 9.15 14.70
N ALA A 174 8.38 10.23 14.36
CA ALA A 174 9.80 10.34 14.63
C ALA A 174 10.10 10.58 16.12
N PRO A 175 11.33 10.24 16.60
CA PRO A 175 11.79 10.69 17.91
C PRO A 175 11.71 12.23 18.00
N GLY A 176 11.11 12.74 19.06
CA GLY A 176 10.90 14.21 19.20
C GLY A 176 9.61 14.77 18.59
N GLY A 177 8.83 13.99 17.86
CA GLY A 177 7.55 14.42 17.29
C GLY A 177 6.57 15.00 18.32
N ARG A 178 6.63 14.53 19.58
CA ARG A 178 5.89 15.12 20.71
C ARG A 178 6.28 16.57 21.03
N ALA A 179 7.55 16.90 20.89
CA ALA A 179 8.04 18.24 21.13
C ALA A 179 7.57 19.18 20.01
N LEU A 180 7.55 18.71 18.77
CA LEU A 180 7.03 19.46 17.62
C LEU A 180 5.52 19.73 17.75
N GLU A 181 4.75 18.74 18.19
CA GLU A 181 3.30 18.86 18.44
C GLU A 181 3.02 19.89 19.55
N ARG A 182 3.74 19.80 20.68
CA ARG A 182 3.63 20.74 21.81
C ARG A 182 4.10 22.15 21.46
N ALA A 183 5.12 22.28 20.64
CA ALA A 183 5.68 23.55 20.19
C ALA A 183 4.78 24.30 19.19
N ARG A 184 3.58 23.77 18.85
CA ARG A 184 2.68 24.34 17.82
C ARG A 184 3.43 24.72 16.54
N PHE A 185 4.28 23.81 16.07
CA PHE A 185 5.10 24.05 14.89
C PHE A 185 4.24 24.52 13.71
N PRO A 186 4.64 25.55 12.93
CA PRO A 186 3.86 26.01 11.79
C PRO A 186 3.51 24.87 10.83
N GLY A 187 2.21 24.70 10.54
CA GLY A 187 1.67 23.60 9.73
C GLY A 187 1.12 22.40 10.51
N LEU A 188 1.35 22.29 11.82
CA LEU A 188 0.72 21.29 12.70
C LEU A 188 -0.58 21.80 13.34
N GLY A 189 -0.82 23.11 13.33
CA GLY A 189 -1.94 23.74 14.02
C GLY A 189 -3.34 23.37 13.51
N GLY A 190 -3.45 22.71 12.35
CA GLY A 190 -4.73 22.25 11.79
C GLY A 190 -4.98 20.75 11.92
N LEU A 191 -4.05 19.95 12.48
CA LEU A 191 -4.19 18.49 12.52
C LEU A 191 -5.38 18.03 13.38
N GLY A 192 -5.67 18.70 14.47
CA GLY A 192 -6.86 18.41 15.28
C GLY A 192 -8.14 18.61 14.48
N GLN A 193 -8.23 19.71 13.75
CA GLN A 193 -9.38 20.02 12.90
C GLN A 193 -9.49 19.04 11.71
N ASP A 194 -8.36 18.59 11.16
CA ASP A 194 -8.33 17.56 10.12
C ASP A 194 -8.90 16.23 10.64
N ILE A 195 -8.50 15.82 11.83
CA ILE A 195 -9.01 14.62 12.49
C ILE A 195 -10.52 14.78 12.74
N GLU A 196 -10.96 15.89 13.31
CA GLU A 196 -12.39 16.18 13.55
C GLU A 196 -13.22 16.17 12.26
N THR A 197 -12.68 16.72 11.17
CA THR A 197 -13.34 16.70 9.85
C THR A 197 -13.60 15.26 9.37
N ILE A 198 -12.58 14.41 9.47
CA ILE A 198 -12.68 13.01 9.06
C ILE A 198 -13.62 12.25 10.00
N GLU A 199 -13.45 12.42 11.32
CA GLU A 199 -14.30 11.77 12.32
C GLU A 199 -15.78 12.15 12.14
N SER A 200 -16.05 13.42 11.93
CA SER A 200 -17.43 13.92 11.69
C SER A 200 -18.05 13.32 10.42
N ALA A 201 -17.28 13.15 9.34
CA ALA A 201 -17.75 12.50 8.13
C ALA A 201 -18.10 11.03 8.37
N ILE A 202 -17.25 10.32 9.12
CA ILE A 202 -17.47 8.92 9.50
C ILE A 202 -18.70 8.80 10.39
N ASP A 203 -18.82 9.64 11.42
CA ASP A 203 -19.96 9.60 12.36
C ASP A 203 -21.29 9.87 11.67
N ARG A 204 -21.33 10.80 10.68
CA ARG A 204 -22.54 11.02 9.86
C ARG A 204 -22.94 9.76 9.08
N GLN A 205 -21.97 9.01 8.55
CA GLN A 205 -22.27 7.79 7.80
C GLN A 205 -22.66 6.62 8.71
N ILE A 206 -22.07 6.51 9.88
CA ILE A 206 -22.49 5.54 10.90
C ILE A 206 -23.95 5.83 11.30
N ALA A 207 -24.31 7.10 11.52
CA ALA A 207 -25.67 7.50 11.87
C ALA A 207 -26.69 7.17 10.75
N ARG A 208 -26.29 7.20 9.48
CA ARG A 208 -27.10 6.78 8.32
C ARG A 208 -27.19 5.25 8.17
N GLY A 209 -26.54 4.48 9.03
CA GLY A 209 -26.55 2.99 9.03
C GLY A 209 -25.74 2.35 7.90
N GLY A 210 -24.91 3.12 7.19
CA GLY A 210 -24.02 2.60 6.16
C GLY A 210 -24.70 2.05 4.89
N LYS A 211 -26.02 2.23 4.71
CA LYS A 211 -26.83 1.62 3.63
C LYS A 211 -26.32 1.84 2.21
N THR A 212 -25.56 2.93 2.00
CA THR A 212 -24.95 3.28 0.70
C THR A 212 -23.43 3.05 0.69
N ALA A 213 -22.88 2.55 1.79
CA ALA A 213 -21.45 2.39 2.04
C ALA A 213 -21.11 0.92 2.31
N PRO A 214 -20.89 0.10 1.28
CA PRO A 214 -20.81 -1.36 1.42
C PRO A 214 -19.74 -1.84 2.42
N LEU A 215 -18.59 -1.17 2.51
CA LEU A 215 -17.55 -1.54 3.48
C LEU A 215 -17.95 -1.17 4.90
N LEU A 216 -18.57 0.00 5.11
CA LEU A 216 -19.06 0.41 6.43
C LEU A 216 -20.21 -0.47 6.88
N GLU A 217 -21.17 -0.76 6.00
CA GLU A 217 -22.26 -1.67 6.28
C GLU A 217 -21.74 -3.05 6.71
N ALA A 218 -20.76 -3.57 5.96
CA ALA A 218 -20.14 -4.84 6.30
C ALA A 218 -19.39 -4.81 7.64
N LEU A 219 -18.75 -3.70 8.00
CA LEU A 219 -18.13 -3.52 9.33
C LEU A 219 -19.16 -3.48 10.44
N LEU A 220 -20.27 -2.76 10.26
CA LEU A 220 -21.35 -2.67 11.24
C LEU A 220 -22.05 -4.02 11.47
N GLN A 221 -22.12 -4.87 10.43
CA GLN A 221 -22.75 -6.19 10.48
C GLN A 221 -21.77 -7.31 10.87
N SER A 222 -20.45 -7.03 10.97
CA SER A 222 -19.43 -8.07 11.12
C SER A 222 -19.47 -8.84 12.45
N ALA A 223 -20.17 -8.33 13.45
CA ALA A 223 -20.27 -8.95 14.77
C ALA A 223 -21.65 -8.68 15.42
N PRO A 224 -22.71 -9.35 14.98
CA PRO A 224 -24.06 -9.11 15.53
C PRO A 224 -24.16 -9.40 17.03
N GLU A 225 -23.39 -10.39 17.54
CA GLU A 225 -23.39 -10.76 18.96
C GLU A 225 -22.48 -9.89 19.84
N GLN A 226 -21.46 -9.28 19.25
CA GLN A 226 -20.53 -8.37 19.92
C GLN A 226 -20.19 -7.19 19.00
N PRO A 227 -21.11 -6.24 18.83
CA PRO A 227 -20.92 -5.13 17.90
C PRO A 227 -19.71 -4.28 18.29
N MET A 228 -18.97 -3.84 17.31
CA MET A 228 -17.89 -2.87 17.52
C MET A 228 -18.45 -1.59 18.14
N SER A 229 -17.75 -1.01 19.12
CA SER A 229 -18.09 0.33 19.60
C SER A 229 -17.93 1.35 18.46
N ARG A 230 -18.64 2.48 18.53
CA ARG A 230 -18.50 3.58 17.56
C ARG A 230 -17.05 3.99 17.36
N ARG A 231 -16.28 4.08 18.45
CA ARG A 231 -14.86 4.39 18.40
C ARG A 231 -14.07 3.34 17.62
N GLN A 232 -14.33 2.06 17.82
CA GLN A 232 -13.66 0.98 17.08
C GLN A 232 -14.00 1.05 15.58
N VAL A 233 -15.29 1.21 15.23
CA VAL A 233 -15.70 1.38 13.83
C VAL A 233 -14.97 2.55 13.19
N ARG A 234 -14.89 3.68 13.89
CA ARG A 234 -14.18 4.87 13.41
C ARG A 234 -12.69 4.60 13.19
N ASP A 235 -12.00 3.99 14.16
CA ASP A 235 -10.58 3.65 14.07
C ASP A 235 -10.31 2.67 12.91
N GLU A 236 -11.22 1.74 12.64
CA GLU A 236 -11.14 0.82 11.52
C GLU A 236 -11.39 1.51 10.17
N VAL A 237 -12.39 2.37 10.09
CA VAL A 237 -12.68 3.16 8.87
C VAL A 237 -11.48 4.03 8.54
N MET A 238 -10.88 4.73 9.51
CA MET A 238 -9.66 5.50 9.35
C MET A 238 -8.50 4.65 8.85
N THR A 239 -8.33 3.46 9.46
CA THR A 239 -7.29 2.50 9.08
C THR A 239 -7.47 2.02 7.63
N ILE A 240 -8.68 1.60 7.26
CA ILE A 240 -8.99 1.07 5.92
C ILE A 240 -8.87 2.20 4.88
N PHE A 241 -9.36 3.40 5.21
CA PHE A 241 -9.26 4.54 4.30
C PHE A 241 -7.80 4.85 3.97
N LEU A 242 -6.96 5.04 4.99
CA LEU A 242 -5.55 5.39 4.79
C LEU A 242 -4.79 4.26 4.07
N ALA A 243 -5.03 3.01 4.47
CA ALA A 243 -4.35 1.86 3.87
C ALA A 243 -4.77 1.62 2.41
N GLY A 244 -6.04 1.82 2.07
CA GLY A 244 -6.59 1.57 0.73
C GLY A 244 -6.29 2.69 -0.27
N HIS A 245 -6.29 3.94 0.18
CA HIS A 245 -6.07 5.09 -0.68
C HIS A 245 -4.61 5.18 -1.17
N ASP A 246 -3.67 5.41 -0.27
CA ASP A 246 -2.29 5.80 -0.60
C ASP A 246 -1.52 4.67 -1.32
N THR A 247 -1.78 3.41 -0.95
CA THR A 247 -1.15 2.24 -1.56
C THR A 247 -1.66 1.96 -2.97
N THR A 248 -2.97 2.07 -3.19
CA THR A 248 -3.60 1.87 -4.51
C THR A 248 -3.18 2.97 -5.49
N ALA A 249 -3.18 4.23 -5.04
CA ALA A 249 -2.71 5.36 -5.85
C ALA A 249 -1.25 5.18 -6.30
N ALA A 250 -0.37 4.80 -5.37
CA ALA A 250 1.05 4.55 -5.68
C ALA A 250 1.22 3.41 -6.68
N ALA A 251 0.51 2.28 -6.48
CA ALA A 251 0.59 1.13 -7.37
C ALA A 251 0.10 1.46 -8.80
N LEU A 252 -1.05 2.14 -8.93
CA LEU A 252 -1.59 2.55 -10.24
C LEU A 252 -0.67 3.56 -10.94
N THR A 253 -0.09 4.51 -10.20
CA THR A 253 0.88 5.47 -10.76
C THR A 253 2.08 4.74 -11.37
N TRP A 254 2.66 3.77 -10.65
CA TRP A 254 3.76 2.97 -11.16
C TRP A 254 3.35 2.06 -12.32
N ALA A 255 2.15 1.49 -12.29
CA ALA A 255 1.64 0.64 -13.37
C ALA A 255 1.56 1.42 -14.70
N TRP A 256 1.01 2.62 -14.68
CA TRP A 256 0.93 3.48 -15.86
C TRP A 256 2.27 3.96 -16.37
N LEU A 257 3.20 4.32 -15.47
CA LEU A 257 4.56 4.68 -15.85
C LEU A 257 5.29 3.52 -16.53
N LEU A 258 5.13 2.31 -15.99
CA LEU A 258 5.75 1.11 -16.56
C LEU A 258 5.13 0.76 -17.92
N LEU A 259 3.80 0.77 -18.03
CA LEU A 259 3.12 0.50 -19.30
C LEU A 259 3.50 1.50 -20.38
N GLY A 260 3.48 2.79 -20.08
CA GLY A 260 3.85 3.83 -21.04
C GLY A 260 5.31 3.74 -21.52
N GLY A 261 6.19 3.14 -20.72
CA GLY A 261 7.58 2.85 -21.08
C GLY A 261 7.79 1.51 -21.82
N HIS A 262 6.75 0.66 -21.96
CA HIS A 262 6.86 -0.68 -22.51
C HIS A 262 5.75 -1.00 -23.55
N PRO A 263 5.83 -0.44 -24.77
CA PRO A 263 4.76 -0.55 -25.78
C PRO A 263 4.36 -1.99 -26.14
N ALA A 264 5.30 -2.94 -26.13
CA ALA A 264 4.99 -4.35 -26.41
C ALA A 264 4.13 -4.99 -25.31
N VAL A 265 4.36 -4.62 -24.03
CA VAL A 265 3.53 -5.07 -22.91
C VAL A 265 2.15 -4.42 -22.98
N GLU A 266 2.10 -3.13 -23.30
CA GLU A 266 0.85 -2.39 -23.51
C GLU A 266 0.03 -3.00 -24.64
N GLY A 267 0.64 -3.29 -25.79
CA GLY A 267 -0.04 -3.92 -26.92
C GLY A 267 -0.64 -5.29 -26.58
N ARG A 268 0.08 -6.11 -25.81
CA ARG A 268 -0.43 -7.40 -25.33
C ARG A 268 -1.60 -7.24 -24.36
N LEU A 269 -1.52 -6.29 -23.45
CA LEU A 269 -2.62 -5.95 -22.54
C LEU A 269 -3.88 -5.54 -23.31
N LEU A 270 -3.73 -4.72 -24.33
CA LEU A 270 -4.84 -4.29 -25.18
C LEU A 270 -5.46 -5.44 -25.98
N GLY A 271 -4.63 -6.35 -26.50
CA GLY A 271 -5.11 -7.55 -27.18
C GLY A 271 -6.01 -8.40 -26.26
N GLU A 272 -5.60 -8.62 -25.00
CA GLU A 272 -6.44 -9.31 -24.02
C GLU A 272 -7.74 -8.53 -23.73
N ILE A 273 -7.64 -7.22 -23.48
CA ILE A 273 -8.79 -6.36 -23.19
C ILE A 273 -9.81 -6.42 -24.34
N SER A 274 -9.34 -6.26 -25.58
CA SER A 274 -10.22 -6.25 -26.76
C SER A 274 -10.91 -7.60 -26.96
N SER A 275 -10.19 -8.71 -26.82
CA SER A 275 -10.74 -10.05 -27.00
C SER A 275 -11.73 -10.47 -25.91
N VAL A 276 -11.56 -9.97 -24.68
CA VAL A 276 -12.41 -10.35 -23.54
C VAL A 276 -13.63 -9.45 -23.41
N LEU A 277 -13.46 -8.15 -23.67
CA LEU A 277 -14.48 -7.15 -23.35
C LEU A 277 -15.27 -6.66 -24.57
N GLU A 278 -14.70 -6.77 -25.78
CA GLU A 278 -15.40 -6.37 -27.03
C GLU A 278 -16.00 -4.95 -26.94
N GLY A 279 -15.29 -4.03 -26.25
CA GLY A 279 -15.69 -2.64 -26.04
C GLY A 279 -16.62 -2.37 -24.85
N ARG A 280 -17.17 -3.40 -24.18
CA ARG A 280 -18.01 -3.21 -22.99
C ARG A 280 -17.18 -2.87 -21.75
N ILE A 281 -17.80 -2.25 -20.77
CA ILE A 281 -17.19 -1.97 -19.46
C ILE A 281 -16.90 -3.30 -18.75
N PRO A 282 -15.70 -3.48 -18.15
CA PRO A 282 -15.36 -4.71 -17.43
C PRO A 282 -16.24 -4.88 -16.17
N ARG A 283 -16.44 -6.14 -15.78
CA ARG A 283 -17.13 -6.55 -14.57
C ARG A 283 -16.18 -7.34 -13.68
N ILE A 284 -16.53 -7.53 -12.42
CA ILE A 284 -15.72 -8.31 -11.48
C ILE A 284 -15.52 -9.77 -11.96
N GLU A 285 -16.54 -10.31 -12.63
CA GLU A 285 -16.51 -11.66 -13.20
C GLU A 285 -15.48 -11.80 -14.32
N ASP A 286 -15.10 -10.70 -14.98
CA ASP A 286 -14.11 -10.74 -16.05
C ASP A 286 -12.67 -10.93 -15.54
N LEU A 287 -12.42 -10.70 -14.25
CA LEU A 287 -11.06 -10.79 -13.68
C LEU A 287 -10.37 -12.13 -13.97
N HIS A 288 -11.12 -13.24 -14.00
CA HIS A 288 -10.56 -14.55 -14.32
C HIS A 288 -10.21 -14.71 -15.81
N ARG A 289 -10.78 -13.86 -16.69
CA ARG A 289 -10.52 -13.81 -18.13
C ARG A 289 -9.48 -12.76 -18.53
N LEU A 290 -8.97 -12.00 -17.55
CA LEU A 290 -7.98 -10.93 -17.69
C LEU A 290 -6.67 -11.28 -16.97
N PRO A 291 -6.09 -12.48 -17.18
CA PRO A 291 -4.90 -12.92 -16.45
C PRO A 291 -3.69 -12.05 -16.73
N PHE A 292 -3.52 -11.55 -17.98
CA PHE A 292 -2.37 -10.71 -18.31
C PHE A 292 -2.45 -9.33 -17.64
N ALA A 293 -3.64 -8.73 -17.56
CA ALA A 293 -3.86 -7.51 -16.80
C ALA A 293 -3.47 -7.69 -15.32
N LEU A 294 -3.84 -8.82 -14.70
CA LEU A 294 -3.41 -9.16 -13.34
C LEU A 294 -1.90 -9.37 -13.24
N MET A 295 -1.26 -9.96 -14.26
CA MET A 295 0.20 -10.12 -14.32
C MET A 295 0.91 -8.77 -14.39
N VAL A 296 0.38 -7.79 -15.11
CA VAL A 296 0.86 -6.41 -15.15
C VAL A 296 0.84 -5.79 -13.75
N VAL A 297 -0.27 -5.95 -13.02
CA VAL A 297 -0.40 -5.48 -11.63
C VAL A 297 0.60 -6.18 -10.71
N LYS A 298 0.73 -7.51 -10.79
CA LYS A 298 1.68 -8.28 -9.96
C LYS A 298 3.12 -7.87 -10.21
N GLU A 299 3.50 -7.66 -11.47
CA GLU A 299 4.85 -7.24 -11.83
C GLU A 299 5.15 -5.80 -11.39
N THR A 300 4.15 -4.93 -11.47
CA THR A 300 4.24 -3.59 -10.88
C THR A 300 4.50 -3.65 -9.39
N LEU A 301 3.74 -4.46 -8.65
CA LEU A 301 3.91 -4.66 -7.21
C LEU A 301 5.23 -5.35 -6.85
N ARG A 302 5.81 -6.13 -7.76
CA ARG A 302 7.14 -6.70 -7.58
C ARG A 302 8.21 -5.61 -7.64
N LEU A 303 8.18 -4.77 -8.69
CA LEU A 303 9.16 -3.71 -8.88
C LEU A 303 8.95 -2.53 -7.94
N TYR A 304 7.71 -2.13 -7.72
CA TYR A 304 7.36 -0.96 -6.93
C TYR A 304 6.29 -1.29 -5.88
N PRO A 305 6.61 -2.17 -4.90
CA PRO A 305 5.66 -2.47 -3.82
C PRO A 305 5.39 -1.20 -3.02
N PRO A 306 4.14 -0.75 -2.88
CA PRO A 306 3.81 0.46 -2.13
C PRO A 306 4.39 0.42 -0.71
N ILE A 307 4.29 -0.71 -0.04
CA ILE A 307 4.98 -0.96 1.23
C ILE A 307 6.32 -1.61 0.92
N SER A 308 7.35 -0.79 0.76
CA SER A 308 8.70 -1.24 0.38
C SER A 308 9.45 -1.97 1.49
N ARG A 309 9.03 -1.83 2.75
CA ARG A 309 9.62 -2.48 3.92
C ARG A 309 8.61 -2.70 5.03
N ILE A 310 8.74 -3.79 5.73
CA ILE A 310 7.92 -4.17 6.88
C ILE A 310 8.82 -4.18 8.12
N GLY A 311 8.52 -3.34 9.10
CA GLY A 311 9.23 -3.30 10.38
C GLY A 311 8.64 -4.28 11.38
N ARG A 312 9.50 -4.98 12.09
CA ARG A 312 9.18 -5.84 13.24
C ARG A 312 10.14 -5.54 14.40
N ARG A 313 9.78 -5.95 15.61
CA ARG A 313 10.66 -5.97 16.76
C ARG A 313 10.44 -7.25 17.56
N PRO A 314 11.47 -7.96 17.97
CA PRO A 314 11.34 -9.07 18.89
C PRO A 314 10.76 -8.61 20.24
N LEU A 315 9.83 -9.38 20.80
CA LEU A 315 9.20 -9.11 22.11
C LEU A 315 10.07 -9.62 23.28
N SER A 316 10.92 -10.61 23.01
CA SER A 316 11.98 -11.17 23.84
C SER A 316 13.20 -11.44 22.96
N ASP A 317 14.27 -11.98 23.49
CA ASP A 317 15.35 -12.51 22.66
C ASP A 317 14.81 -13.66 21.81
N VAL A 318 15.10 -13.64 20.52
CA VAL A 318 14.63 -14.63 19.53
C VAL A 318 15.82 -15.25 18.83
N ASP A 319 15.87 -16.58 18.83
CA ASP A 319 16.85 -17.35 18.08
C ASP A 319 16.21 -17.85 16.77
N LEU A 320 16.80 -17.48 15.63
CA LEU A 320 16.44 -17.93 14.28
C LEU A 320 17.49 -18.88 13.69
N GLY A 321 18.12 -19.71 14.53
CA GLY A 321 19.17 -20.61 14.14
C GLY A 321 20.52 -19.90 14.07
N SER A 322 20.94 -19.47 12.89
CA SER A 322 22.21 -18.75 12.72
C SER A 322 22.20 -17.29 13.19
N LEU A 323 21.02 -16.77 13.59
CA LEU A 323 20.84 -15.37 13.97
C LEU A 323 20.09 -15.24 15.30
N ARG A 324 20.74 -14.64 16.29
CA ARG A 324 20.10 -14.21 17.54
C ARG A 324 19.71 -12.73 17.45
N LEU A 325 18.44 -12.45 17.69
CA LEU A 325 17.86 -11.12 17.73
C LEU A 325 17.56 -10.75 19.16
N ALA A 326 18.17 -9.69 19.66
CA ALA A 326 17.89 -9.18 20.99
C ALA A 326 16.48 -8.55 21.04
N ARG A 327 15.86 -8.59 22.20
CA ARG A 327 14.61 -7.87 22.48
C ARG A 327 14.68 -6.42 21.97
N ASP A 328 13.62 -5.96 21.35
CA ASP A 328 13.47 -4.61 20.83
C ASP A 328 14.44 -4.19 19.70
N ALA A 329 15.26 -5.10 19.16
CA ALA A 329 16.01 -4.85 17.94
C ALA A 329 15.05 -4.45 16.78
N ALA A 330 15.53 -3.64 15.85
CA ALA A 330 14.74 -3.28 14.67
C ALA A 330 14.95 -4.33 13.57
N VAL A 331 13.92 -5.05 13.20
CA VAL A 331 13.97 -6.06 12.12
C VAL A 331 13.20 -5.55 10.93
N PHE A 332 13.85 -5.51 9.77
CA PHE A 332 13.24 -5.12 8.51
C PHE A 332 13.19 -6.30 7.55
N LEU A 333 12.02 -6.47 6.94
CA LEU A 333 11.75 -7.37 5.82
C LEU A 333 11.35 -6.46 4.65
N SER A 334 12.03 -6.58 3.52
CA SER A 334 11.80 -5.66 2.42
C SER A 334 11.30 -6.36 1.17
N PRO A 335 10.00 -6.25 0.83
CA PRO A 335 9.50 -6.69 -0.47
C PRO A 335 10.33 -6.09 -1.61
N PHE A 336 10.70 -4.81 -1.52
CA PHE A 336 11.52 -4.14 -2.53
C PHE A 336 12.86 -4.82 -2.79
N VAL A 337 13.52 -5.32 -1.74
CA VAL A 337 14.81 -6.01 -1.83
C VAL A 337 14.64 -7.46 -2.28
N THR A 338 13.83 -8.24 -1.54
CA THR A 338 13.66 -9.68 -1.80
C THR A 338 13.08 -9.94 -3.19
N GLN A 339 12.15 -9.09 -3.66
CA GLN A 339 11.53 -9.20 -4.98
C GLN A 339 12.45 -8.74 -6.14
N ARG A 340 13.68 -8.31 -5.83
CA ARG A 340 14.74 -7.98 -6.78
C ARG A 340 15.93 -8.95 -6.73
N ASP A 341 15.81 -10.01 -5.97
CA ASP A 341 16.87 -10.99 -5.87
C ASP A 341 16.95 -11.86 -7.14
N PRO A 342 18.09 -11.88 -7.85
CA PRO A 342 18.24 -12.64 -9.09
C PRO A 342 18.11 -14.16 -8.90
N ARG A 343 18.26 -14.66 -7.68
CA ARG A 343 18.03 -16.08 -7.35
C ARG A 343 16.56 -16.49 -7.58
N TRP A 344 15.64 -15.57 -7.42
CA TRP A 344 14.19 -15.80 -7.50
C TRP A 344 13.54 -15.14 -8.72
N PHE A 345 14.15 -14.08 -9.26
CA PHE A 345 13.64 -13.31 -10.39
C PHE A 345 14.77 -13.04 -11.39
N ALA A 346 14.82 -13.79 -12.48
CA ALA A 346 15.74 -13.52 -13.58
C ALA A 346 15.49 -12.09 -14.10
N ASP A 347 16.55 -11.36 -14.47
CA ASP A 347 16.48 -9.96 -14.88
C ASP A 347 15.61 -9.11 -13.94
N PRO A 348 16.00 -8.99 -12.65
CA PRO A 348 15.10 -8.52 -11.60
C PRO A 348 14.66 -7.07 -11.77
N GLU A 349 15.39 -6.24 -12.50
CA GLU A 349 15.00 -4.85 -12.77
C GLU A 349 14.12 -4.69 -14.01
N ARG A 350 13.96 -5.73 -14.83
CA ARG A 350 13.16 -5.70 -16.05
C ARG A 350 11.68 -5.85 -15.72
N PHE A 351 10.85 -4.98 -16.31
CA PHE A 351 9.39 -5.10 -16.25
C PHE A 351 8.93 -6.17 -17.25
N GLN A 352 8.58 -7.34 -16.74
CA GLN A 352 8.23 -8.51 -17.55
C GLN A 352 7.02 -9.24 -16.94
N PRO A 353 5.79 -8.79 -17.23
CA PRO A 353 4.57 -9.43 -16.71
C PRO A 353 4.46 -10.93 -17.04
N GLY A 354 4.98 -11.36 -18.19
CA GLY A 354 5.00 -12.76 -18.60
C GLY A 354 5.73 -13.71 -17.65
N ARG A 355 6.56 -13.22 -16.73
CA ARG A 355 7.16 -14.06 -15.67
C ARG A 355 6.15 -14.68 -14.70
N TRP A 356 4.91 -14.22 -14.74
CA TRP A 356 3.80 -14.75 -13.94
C TRP A 356 2.97 -15.79 -14.66
N GLU A 357 3.33 -16.14 -15.91
CA GLU A 357 2.73 -17.23 -16.66
C GLU A 357 3.21 -18.59 -16.12
N GLY A 358 2.27 -19.51 -15.98
CA GLY A 358 2.56 -20.86 -15.55
C GLY A 358 3.02 -20.99 -14.07
N PRO A 359 3.33 -22.21 -13.65
CA PRO A 359 3.83 -22.46 -12.31
C PRO A 359 5.24 -21.88 -12.15
N ALA A 360 5.46 -21.16 -11.07
CA ALA A 360 6.76 -20.63 -10.70
C ALA A 360 7.66 -21.77 -10.19
N ALA A 361 8.23 -22.58 -11.09
CA ALA A 361 8.90 -23.84 -10.79
C ALA A 361 9.98 -23.74 -9.69
N ASN A 362 10.64 -22.58 -9.50
CA ASN A 362 11.73 -22.42 -8.53
C ASN A 362 11.57 -21.15 -7.65
N ARG A 363 10.40 -20.54 -7.58
CA ARG A 363 10.20 -19.34 -6.78
C ARG A 363 9.58 -19.69 -5.42
N PRO A 364 10.31 -19.53 -4.30
CA PRO A 364 9.73 -19.71 -2.98
C PRO A 364 8.54 -18.77 -2.76
N ARG A 365 7.52 -19.23 -2.03
CA ARG A 365 6.29 -18.47 -1.77
C ARG A 365 6.56 -17.06 -1.23
N PHE A 366 7.54 -16.91 -0.37
CA PHE A 366 7.87 -15.64 0.29
C PHE A 366 8.95 -14.83 -0.45
N ALA A 367 9.33 -15.21 -1.68
CA ALA A 367 10.10 -14.35 -2.57
C ALA A 367 9.25 -13.18 -3.11
N TRP A 368 7.91 -13.29 -3.09
CA TRP A 368 6.97 -12.24 -3.44
C TRP A 368 5.94 -12.06 -2.32
N PHE A 369 5.98 -10.90 -1.63
CA PHE A 369 5.13 -10.60 -0.49
C PHE A 369 4.78 -9.11 -0.34
N PRO A 370 4.30 -8.44 -1.42
CA PRO A 370 3.97 -7.01 -1.38
C PRO A 370 2.82 -6.70 -0.42
N PHE A 371 2.03 -7.72 -0.05
CA PHE A 371 0.94 -7.66 0.92
C PHE A 371 1.34 -8.17 2.32
N GLY A 372 2.63 -8.40 2.55
CA GLY A 372 3.11 -9.07 3.76
C GLY A 372 2.75 -10.55 3.79
N ALA A 373 2.78 -11.14 4.99
CA ALA A 373 2.43 -12.54 5.19
C ALA A 373 1.96 -12.80 6.64
N GLY A 374 1.36 -13.99 6.85
CA GLY A 374 0.97 -14.50 8.16
C GLY A 374 -0.20 -13.74 8.80
N PRO A 375 -0.30 -13.76 10.13
CA PRO A 375 -1.45 -13.20 10.85
C PRO A 375 -1.64 -11.69 10.65
N ARG A 376 -0.63 -11.00 10.14
CA ARG A 376 -0.66 -9.55 9.88
C ARG A 376 -0.52 -9.21 8.39
N SER A 377 -0.83 -10.17 7.50
CA SER A 377 -0.93 -9.92 6.05
C SER A 377 -2.04 -8.92 5.74
N CYS A 378 -1.99 -8.28 4.60
CA CYS A 378 -3.06 -7.39 4.13
C CYS A 378 -4.40 -8.13 4.07
N VAL A 379 -5.42 -7.61 4.73
CA VAL A 379 -6.77 -8.18 4.69
C VAL A 379 -7.44 -7.93 3.34
N GLY A 380 -7.08 -6.83 2.66
CA GLY A 380 -7.64 -6.41 1.39
C GLY A 380 -6.83 -6.84 0.16
N GLU A 381 -5.95 -7.86 0.23
CA GLU A 381 -5.11 -8.28 -0.90
C GLU A 381 -5.91 -8.57 -2.17
N HIS A 382 -6.94 -9.43 -2.08
CA HIS A 382 -7.78 -9.77 -3.23
C HIS A 382 -8.56 -8.56 -3.74
N PHE A 383 -9.07 -7.75 -2.83
CA PHE A 383 -9.76 -6.50 -3.16
C PHE A 383 -8.83 -5.54 -3.91
N ALA A 384 -7.63 -5.30 -3.39
CA ALA A 384 -6.67 -4.39 -4.00
C ALA A 384 -6.22 -4.86 -5.40
N LEU A 385 -5.95 -6.16 -5.57
CA LEU A 385 -5.62 -6.73 -6.88
C LEU A 385 -6.77 -6.56 -7.88
N GLY A 386 -8.01 -6.83 -7.45
CA GLY A 386 -9.21 -6.63 -8.28
C GLY A 386 -9.42 -5.16 -8.67
N VAL A 387 -9.34 -4.25 -7.70
CA VAL A 387 -9.48 -2.79 -7.92
C VAL A 387 -8.44 -2.29 -8.92
N MET A 388 -7.17 -2.61 -8.69
CA MET A 388 -6.08 -2.16 -9.57
C MET A 388 -6.24 -2.72 -10.99
N THR A 389 -6.63 -4.00 -11.13
CA THR A 389 -6.82 -4.63 -12.43
C THR A 389 -8.00 -4.02 -13.18
N LEU A 390 -9.17 -3.88 -12.54
CA LEU A 390 -10.35 -3.29 -13.18
C LEU A 390 -10.14 -1.81 -13.54
N ALA A 391 -9.52 -1.03 -12.67
CA ALA A 391 -9.24 0.38 -12.95
C ALA A 391 -8.27 0.52 -14.13
N LEU A 392 -7.19 -0.28 -14.15
CA LEU A 392 -6.22 -0.30 -15.23
C LEU A 392 -6.88 -0.64 -16.57
N VAL A 393 -7.66 -1.72 -16.60
CA VAL A 393 -8.35 -2.21 -17.80
C VAL A 393 -9.37 -1.18 -18.30
N THR A 394 -10.17 -0.61 -17.40
CA THR A 394 -11.20 0.38 -17.75
C THR A 394 -10.61 1.63 -18.40
N ILE A 395 -9.53 2.15 -17.85
CA ILE A 395 -8.87 3.33 -18.38
C ILE A 395 -8.13 2.98 -19.68
N ALA A 396 -7.44 1.82 -19.75
CA ALA A 396 -6.70 1.37 -20.91
C ALA A 396 -7.57 1.15 -22.16
N GLN A 397 -8.85 0.84 -22.01
CA GLN A 397 -9.76 0.72 -23.14
C GLN A 397 -9.91 2.03 -23.95
N ARG A 398 -9.79 3.17 -23.29
CA ARG A 398 -10.07 4.49 -23.89
C ARG A 398 -8.84 5.35 -24.04
N TRP A 399 -7.82 5.11 -23.22
CA TRP A 399 -6.68 6.01 -23.10
C TRP A 399 -5.37 5.26 -23.16
N ARG A 400 -4.44 5.82 -23.91
CA ARG A 400 -3.01 5.56 -23.81
C ARG A 400 -2.37 6.71 -23.05
N LEU A 401 -1.56 6.38 -22.05
CA LEU A 401 -0.85 7.34 -21.22
C LEU A 401 0.64 7.30 -21.60
N VAL A 402 1.12 8.36 -22.22
CA VAL A 402 2.50 8.45 -22.71
C VAL A 402 3.33 9.30 -21.75
N PRO A 403 4.42 8.74 -21.16
CA PRO A 403 5.29 9.50 -20.27
C PRO A 403 5.92 10.70 -20.97
N THR A 404 5.89 11.88 -20.34
CA THR A 404 6.54 13.08 -20.88
C THR A 404 8.03 13.17 -20.55
N ALA A 405 8.53 12.27 -19.68
CA ALA A 405 9.91 12.20 -19.25
C ALA A 405 10.34 10.75 -18.99
N LYS A 406 11.63 10.54 -18.76
CA LYS A 406 12.16 9.25 -18.29
C LYS A 406 11.52 8.84 -16.96
N LEU A 407 11.55 7.54 -16.66
CA LEU A 407 11.04 6.99 -15.39
C LEU A 407 11.65 7.77 -14.21
N PRO A 408 10.81 8.37 -13.34
CA PRO A 408 11.28 9.18 -12.24
C PRO A 408 11.98 8.34 -11.16
N GLU A 409 12.86 8.98 -10.40
CA GLU A 409 13.38 8.40 -9.18
C GLU A 409 12.24 8.06 -8.22
N ARG A 410 12.48 7.06 -7.37
CA ARG A 410 11.56 6.67 -6.31
C ARG A 410 11.81 7.44 -5.02
N ARG A 411 10.76 7.66 -4.26
CA ARG A 411 10.81 8.19 -2.90
C ARG A 411 10.03 7.26 -1.98
N SER A 412 10.69 6.74 -0.96
CA SER A 412 10.06 5.86 0.05
C SER A 412 9.92 6.61 1.38
N LEU A 413 8.73 7.08 1.64
CA LEU A 413 8.32 7.61 2.97
C LEU A 413 7.49 6.56 3.70
N LEU A 414 6.16 6.75 3.72
CA LEU A 414 5.22 5.71 4.17
C LEU A 414 5.02 4.69 3.05
N THR A 415 4.76 5.17 1.84
CA THR A 415 4.65 4.38 0.61
C THR A 415 5.75 4.73 -0.38
N LEU A 416 5.99 3.82 -1.33
CA LEU A 416 6.96 3.97 -2.41
C LEU A 416 6.29 4.70 -3.59
N LYS A 417 6.54 5.98 -3.72
CA LYS A 417 6.00 6.83 -4.80
C LYS A 417 7.10 7.34 -5.72
N PRO A 418 6.77 7.78 -6.93
CA PRO A 418 7.66 8.59 -7.76
C PRO A 418 8.08 9.87 -7.03
N ARG A 419 9.30 10.34 -7.28
CA ARG A 419 9.80 11.61 -6.77
C ARG A 419 9.38 12.75 -7.69
N GLY A 420 8.65 13.72 -7.15
CA GLY A 420 8.14 14.85 -7.93
C GLY A 420 6.81 14.55 -8.63
N ALA A 421 6.37 15.52 -9.44
CA ALA A 421 5.16 15.42 -10.22
C ALA A 421 5.35 14.52 -11.44
N VAL A 422 4.39 13.66 -11.71
CA VAL A 422 4.42 12.74 -12.86
C VAL A 422 3.46 13.23 -13.92
N TRP A 423 4.00 13.67 -15.06
CA TRP A 423 3.20 14.15 -16.18
C TRP A 423 3.10 13.12 -17.29
N MET A 424 1.88 12.92 -17.81
CA MET A 424 1.59 12.04 -18.94
C MET A 424 0.81 12.82 -20.01
N THR A 425 1.09 12.53 -21.27
CA THR A 425 0.25 12.96 -22.41
C THR A 425 -0.81 11.89 -22.66
N LEU A 426 -2.01 12.31 -22.98
CA LEU A 426 -3.16 11.45 -23.25
C LEU A 426 -3.34 11.25 -24.76
N GLU A 427 -3.45 10.00 -25.18
CA GLU A 427 -3.86 9.61 -26.55
C GLU A 427 -5.16 8.81 -26.42
N SER A 428 -6.23 9.24 -27.13
CA SER A 428 -7.47 8.46 -27.19
C SER A 428 -7.31 7.21 -28.04
N ARG A 429 -8.00 6.16 -27.70
CA ARG A 429 -8.06 4.88 -28.43
C ARG A 429 -9.38 4.73 -29.16
#